data_0b99bc8f0b6a163969b9168a9a4f7e79
#
_entry.id   0b99bc8f0b6a163969b9168a9a4f7e79
#
_cell.length_a   1.000
_cell.length_b   1.000
_cell.length_c   1.000
_cell.angle_alpha   90.00
_cell.angle_beta   90.00
_cell.angle_gamma   90.00
#
_symmetry.space_group_name_H-M   'P 1'
#
loop_
_entity.id
_entity.type
_entity.pdbx_description
1 polymer ?
#
loop_
_entity_poly.entity_id
_entity_poly.type
_entity_poly.pdbx_seq_one_letter_code
_entity_poly.pdbx_strand_id
1 'polypeptide(L)' 'MPDKTEWTGQKTCDYCGDTADTMYDSASKEGPWAFMCPKCWEEHGFGMLGPGIGQRYDRDQDGRFFETEGWHGLLDVQ' A
#
# COMPACT_ATOMS: atom_id res chain seq x y z
N MET A 1 9.58 -14.80 13.00
CA MET A 1 9.26 -14.09 11.91
C MET A 1 8.62 -12.77 12.24
N PRO A 2 8.93 -11.82 11.55
CA PRO A 2 8.38 -10.52 11.87
C PRO A 2 6.92 -10.48 11.52
N ASP A 3 6.19 -9.74 12.28
CA ASP A 3 4.82 -9.52 11.97
C ASP A 3 4.67 -8.62 10.79
N LYS A 4 3.55 -8.69 10.14
CA LYS A 4 3.26 -7.78 9.07
C LYS A 4 3.10 -6.39 9.62
N THR A 5 3.49 -5.42 8.83
CA THR A 5 3.35 -4.03 9.21
C THR A 5 1.90 -3.61 9.04
N GLU A 6 1.36 -2.99 10.06
CA GLU A 6 -0.01 -2.50 10.00
C GLU A 6 -0.03 -1.05 9.55
N TRP A 7 -0.94 -0.71 8.66
CA TRP A 7 -1.16 0.66 8.24
C TRP A 7 -2.07 1.35 9.25
N THR A 8 -1.56 2.34 9.94
CA THR A 8 -2.32 3.02 10.98
C THR A 8 -2.75 4.42 10.58
N GLY A 9 -2.48 4.82 9.37
CA GLY A 9 -2.87 6.14 8.91
C GLY A 9 -4.28 6.16 8.39
N GLN A 10 -4.56 7.16 7.54
CA GLN A 10 -5.86 7.30 6.93
C GLN A 10 -6.15 6.09 6.05
N LYS A 11 -7.36 5.58 6.14
CA LYS A 11 -7.70 4.34 5.44
C LYS A 11 -8.52 4.58 4.19
N THR A 12 -8.54 5.78 3.68
CA THR A 12 -9.25 6.11 2.45
C THR A 12 -8.26 6.54 1.39
N CYS A 13 -8.66 6.37 0.14
CA CYS A 13 -7.81 6.72 -0.98
C CYS A 13 -7.55 8.21 -1.02
N ASP A 14 -6.29 8.59 -1.22
CA ASP A 14 -5.93 10.01 -1.27
C ASP A 14 -6.44 10.70 -2.52
N TYR A 15 -6.79 9.95 -3.54
CA TYR A 15 -7.27 10.55 -4.77
C TYR A 15 -8.80 10.58 -4.87
N CYS A 16 -9.46 9.50 -4.55
CA CYS A 16 -10.90 9.46 -4.75
C CYS A 16 -11.71 9.41 -3.44
N GLY A 17 -11.05 9.19 -2.31
CA GLY A 17 -11.73 9.16 -1.03
C GLY A 17 -12.43 7.86 -0.68
N ASP A 18 -12.40 6.89 -1.57
CA ASP A 18 -13.03 5.61 -1.29
C ASP A 18 -12.08 4.70 -0.55
N THR A 19 -12.61 3.60 -0.06
CA THR A 19 -11.79 2.58 0.56
C THR A 19 -12.08 1.26 -0.16
N ALA A 20 -11.16 0.32 -0.01
CA ALA A 20 -11.32 -1.00 -0.62
C ALA A 20 -10.63 -2.00 0.28
N ASP A 21 -10.82 -3.30 0.00
CA ASP A 21 -10.18 -4.33 0.80
C ASP A 21 -8.67 -4.39 0.56
N THR A 22 -8.21 -3.90 -0.55
CA THR A 22 -6.80 -3.80 -0.87
C THR A 22 -6.48 -2.35 -1.16
N MET A 23 -5.42 -1.84 -0.56
CA MET A 23 -4.96 -0.48 -0.80
C MET A 23 -3.46 -0.50 -1.03
N TYR A 24 -2.97 0.53 -1.68
CA TYR A 24 -1.55 0.64 -2.00
C TYR A 24 -0.98 1.94 -1.45
N ASP A 25 0.13 1.84 -0.73
CA ASP A 25 0.87 3.01 -0.29
C ASP A 25 2.09 3.07 -1.19
N SER A 26 2.09 3.95 -2.15
CA SER A 26 3.13 3.93 -3.15
C SER A 26 3.43 5.32 -3.70
N ALA A 27 4.58 5.41 -4.36
CA ALA A 27 4.92 6.60 -5.10
C ALA A 27 3.91 6.79 -6.23
N SER A 28 3.62 8.03 -6.55
CA SER A 28 2.69 8.36 -7.63
C SER A 28 3.42 9.05 -8.76
N LYS A 29 2.82 9.01 -9.93
CA LYS A 29 3.39 9.69 -11.09
C LYS A 29 3.41 11.19 -10.92
N GLU A 30 2.58 11.71 -10.02
CA GLU A 30 2.57 13.12 -9.75
C GLU A 30 3.63 13.55 -8.74
N GLY A 31 4.31 12.61 -8.12
CA GLY A 31 5.42 12.89 -7.23
C GLY A 31 5.25 12.37 -5.82
N PRO A 32 4.27 12.81 -5.08
CA PRO A 32 4.18 12.41 -3.68
C PRO A 32 3.69 10.98 -3.53
N TRP A 33 4.05 10.36 -2.42
CA TRP A 33 3.48 9.07 -2.08
C TRP A 33 2.02 9.26 -1.66
N ALA A 34 1.21 8.27 -1.98
CA ALA A 34 -0.20 8.34 -1.68
C ALA A 34 -0.71 6.96 -1.31
N PHE A 35 -1.78 6.93 -0.51
CA PHE A 35 -2.47 5.71 -0.17
C PHE A 35 -3.64 5.62 -1.15
N MET A 36 -3.64 4.61 -2.01
CA MET A 36 -4.52 4.58 -3.16
C MET A 36 -5.30 3.29 -3.23
N CYS A 37 -6.56 3.38 -3.66
CA CYS A 37 -7.33 2.20 -3.98
C CYS A 37 -6.77 1.58 -5.28
N PRO A 38 -7.12 0.33 -5.59
CA PRO A 38 -6.54 -0.30 -6.78
C PRO A 38 -6.75 0.48 -8.06
N LYS A 39 -7.93 1.09 -8.22
CA LYS A 39 -8.21 1.83 -9.42
C LYS A 39 -7.31 3.05 -9.54
N CYS A 40 -7.15 3.80 -8.46
CA CYS A 40 -6.29 4.98 -8.50
C CYS A 40 -4.82 4.59 -8.61
N TRP A 41 -4.44 3.49 -8.00
CA TRP A 41 -3.07 3.02 -8.12
C TRP A 41 -2.74 2.63 -9.56
N GLU A 42 -3.70 2.07 -10.27
CA GLU A 42 -3.47 1.77 -11.68
C GLU A 42 -3.29 3.04 -12.51
N GLU A 43 -4.01 4.09 -12.15
CA GLU A 43 -3.92 5.33 -12.88
C GLU A 43 -2.74 6.20 -12.48
N HIS A 44 -2.48 6.29 -11.19
CA HIS A 44 -1.51 7.26 -10.67
C HIS A 44 -0.23 6.64 -10.16
N GLY A 45 -0.23 5.36 -9.86
CA GLY A 45 0.98 4.67 -9.41
C GLY A 45 1.83 4.19 -10.56
N PHE A 46 2.95 3.57 -10.23
CA PHE A 46 3.85 3.08 -11.26
C PHE A 46 3.60 1.62 -11.60
N GLY A 47 2.63 0.98 -10.95
CA GLY A 47 2.31 -0.41 -11.24
C GLY A 47 3.33 -1.39 -10.71
N MET A 48 4.18 -0.96 -9.79
CA MET A 48 5.23 -1.80 -9.24
C MET A 48 5.21 -1.72 -7.73
N LEU A 49 5.62 -2.79 -7.09
CA LEU A 49 5.72 -2.83 -5.64
C LEU A 49 7.13 -3.24 -5.26
N GLY A 50 7.56 -2.79 -4.11
CA GLY A 50 8.87 -3.13 -3.59
C GLY A 50 9.41 -2.01 -2.74
N PRO A 51 10.58 -2.22 -2.14
CA PRO A 51 11.18 -1.21 -1.30
C PRO A 51 11.44 0.05 -2.10
N GLY A 52 10.99 1.17 -1.59
CA GLY A 52 11.22 2.46 -2.23
C GLY A 52 10.26 2.81 -3.34
N ILE A 53 9.31 1.91 -3.69
CA ILE A 53 8.38 2.23 -4.75
C ILE A 53 6.93 2.04 -4.33
N GLY A 54 6.62 1.05 -3.53
CA GLY A 54 5.26 0.89 -3.05
C GLY A 54 5.04 -0.39 -2.31
N GLN A 55 4.00 -0.39 -1.47
CA GLN A 55 3.61 -1.55 -0.69
C GLN A 55 2.12 -1.76 -0.82
N ARG A 56 1.70 -3.00 -0.82
CA ARG A 56 0.31 -3.35 -0.86
C ARG A 56 -0.16 -3.74 0.54
N TYR A 57 -1.34 -3.24 0.91
CA TYR A 57 -1.96 -3.55 2.19
C TYR A 57 -3.32 -4.18 1.95
N ASP A 58 -3.60 -5.27 2.65
CA ASP A 58 -4.89 -5.92 2.56
C ASP A 58 -5.60 -5.83 3.89
N ARG A 59 -6.92 -5.65 3.85
CA ARG A 59 -7.73 -5.48 5.03
C ARG A 59 -8.11 -6.85 5.59
N ASP A 60 -7.99 -7.01 6.90
CA ASP A 60 -8.39 -8.25 7.52
C ASP A 60 -9.85 -8.14 7.96
N GLN A 61 -10.34 -9.16 8.64
CA GLN A 61 -11.74 -9.18 9.00
C GLN A 61 -12.07 -8.19 10.10
N ASP A 62 -11.09 -7.61 10.76
CA ASP A 62 -11.33 -6.59 11.77
C ASP A 62 -11.26 -5.19 11.18
N GLY A 63 -11.05 -5.06 9.90
CA GLY A 63 -10.94 -3.76 9.24
C GLY A 63 -9.55 -3.15 9.32
N ARG A 64 -8.55 -3.92 9.69
CA ARG A 64 -7.19 -3.41 9.82
C ARG A 64 -6.40 -3.80 8.57
N PHE A 65 -5.56 -2.88 8.12
CA PHE A 65 -4.76 -3.11 6.93
C PHE A 65 -3.35 -3.55 7.31
N PHE A 66 -2.90 -4.64 6.71
CA PHE A 66 -1.55 -5.15 6.94
C PHE A 66 -0.83 -5.29 5.61
N GLU A 67 0.44 -4.97 5.63
CA GLU A 67 1.29 -5.05 4.44
C GLU A 67 1.42 -6.50 3.98
N THR A 68 1.12 -6.77 2.72
CA THR A 68 1.18 -8.11 2.16
C THR A 68 2.18 -8.22 1.02
N GLU A 69 2.55 -7.11 0.40
CA GLU A 69 3.54 -7.12 -0.67
C GLU A 69 4.38 -5.86 -0.62
N GLY A 70 5.58 -5.95 -1.12
CA GLY A 70 6.45 -4.78 -1.17
C GLY A 70 7.21 -4.51 0.09
N TRP A 71 7.43 -5.52 0.93
CA TRP A 71 8.05 -5.35 2.23
C TRP A 71 9.46 -4.83 2.09
N HIS A 72 9.81 -3.87 2.92
CA HIS A 72 11.11 -3.35 2.84
C HIS A 72 12.12 -4.27 3.41
N GLY A 73 11.86 -4.93 4.44
CA GLY A 73 12.87 -5.72 5.10
C GLY A 73 13.13 -7.04 4.51
N LEU A 74 12.38 -7.35 3.46
CA LEU A 74 12.42 -8.63 2.95
C LEU A 74 13.72 -8.96 2.37
N LEU A 75 14.39 -8.03 1.86
CA LEU A 75 15.52 -8.34 1.13
C LEU A 75 16.57 -8.91 1.94
N ASP A 76 16.56 -8.75 3.17
CA ASP A 76 17.61 -9.32 3.87
C ASP A 76 17.38 -10.69 4.23
N VAL A 77 16.39 -11.24 3.86
CA VAL A 77 16.11 -12.45 4.22
C VAL A 77 16.72 -13.38 3.43
N GLN A 78 17.22 -13.45 2.87
CA GLN A 78 17.64 -14.46 2.24
C GLN A 78 18.58 -14.97 2.35
#